data_dc3294e5682896387ec6bbfa5bb34703
#
_entry.id   dc3294e5682896387ec6bbfa5bb34703
#
_cell.length_a   1.000
_cell.length_b   1.000
_cell.length_c   1.000
_cell.angle_alpha   90.00
_cell.angle_beta   90.00
_cell.angle_gamma   90.00
#
_symmetry.space_group_name_H-M   'P 1'
#
loop_
_entity.id
_entity.type
_entity.pdbx_description
1 polymer ?
#
loop_
_entity_poly.entity_id
_entity_poly.type
_entity_poly.pdbx_seq_one_letter_code
_entity_poly.pdbx_strand_id
1 'polypeptide(L)'
;MEYKFNIRLLFISLFFILSYTVCGQNKYKAVDKTVSFGMRTVQNRNINSIIIHSVFNASGGDKYDIDLVIKQFSHYHVSSHYVIGRKGDIYQLVSEKDISYHAGKSSLPDGRTGVNSCSIGIELITTNDSIDSPTEKQIQALTMLVKDIKSRYKIKYVLRHSDIAPGRKTDPWNMNWEAFLKRLEE
;
A
#
# COMPACT_ATOMS: atom_id res chain seq x y z
N MET A 1 59.50 -24.86 -54.66
CA MET A 1 58.39 -25.58 -54.03
C MET A 1 58.02 -24.78 -52.76
N GLU A 2 57.11 -23.80 -52.92
CA GLU A 2 56.73 -22.88 -51.84
C GLU A 2 55.50 -23.43 -51.15
N TYR A 3 55.59 -23.71 -49.84
CA TYR A 3 54.47 -24.08 -49.02
C TYR A 3 53.78 -22.80 -48.49
N LYS A 4 52.56 -22.47 -48.99
CA LYS A 4 51.70 -21.43 -48.44
C LYS A 4 50.99 -22.01 -47.22
N PHE A 5 51.25 -21.45 -46.05
CA PHE A 5 50.59 -21.77 -44.80
C PHE A 5 49.34 -20.89 -44.66
N ASN A 6 48.18 -21.50 -44.77
CA ASN A 6 46.88 -20.81 -44.58
C ASN A 6 46.49 -20.84 -43.12
N ILE A 7 46.64 -19.72 -42.41
CA ILE A 7 46.15 -19.55 -41.06
C ILE A 7 44.66 -19.13 -41.15
N ARG A 8 43.74 -20.06 -40.87
CA ARG A 8 42.35 -19.73 -40.63
C ARG A 8 42.22 -19.26 -39.19
N LEU A 9 42.01 -17.95 -38.99
CA LEU A 9 41.59 -17.39 -37.72
C LEU A 9 40.16 -17.85 -37.41
N LEU A 10 40.02 -18.70 -36.38
CA LEU A 10 38.71 -19.01 -35.79
C LEU A 10 38.36 -17.87 -34.82
N PHE A 11 37.40 -17.04 -35.20
CA PHE A 11 36.75 -16.12 -34.27
C PHE A 11 35.75 -16.90 -33.42
N ILE A 12 36.12 -17.21 -32.17
CA ILE A 12 35.20 -17.71 -31.15
C ILE A 12 34.54 -16.50 -30.55
N SER A 13 33.32 -16.17 -31.01
CA SER A 13 32.46 -15.18 -30.39
C SER A 13 31.88 -15.75 -29.07
N LEU A 14 32.43 -15.31 -27.97
CA LEU A 14 31.98 -15.64 -26.63
C LEU A 14 30.67 -14.83 -26.39
N PHE A 15 29.53 -15.45 -26.63
CA PHE A 15 28.23 -14.88 -26.24
C PHE A 15 28.11 -14.98 -24.72
N PHE A 16 28.33 -13.87 -24.01
CA PHE A 16 27.95 -13.71 -22.63
C PHE A 16 26.42 -13.61 -22.57
N ILE A 17 25.76 -14.73 -22.29
CA ILE A 17 24.33 -14.72 -21.93
C ILE A 17 24.25 -14.17 -20.51
N LEU A 18 23.94 -12.86 -20.42
CA LEU A 18 23.60 -12.23 -19.16
C LEU A 18 22.21 -12.75 -18.77
N SER A 19 22.17 -13.81 -17.96
CA SER A 19 20.93 -14.30 -17.37
C SER A 19 20.44 -13.24 -16.37
N TYR A 20 19.56 -12.34 -16.83
CA TYR A 20 18.75 -11.53 -15.93
C TYR A 20 17.83 -12.48 -15.16
N THR A 21 18.20 -12.80 -13.93
CA THR A 21 17.23 -13.34 -12.97
C THR A 21 16.20 -12.24 -12.73
N VAL A 22 15.08 -12.31 -13.48
CA VAL A 22 13.86 -11.59 -13.12
C VAL A 22 13.46 -12.14 -11.77
N CYS A 23 13.85 -11.43 -10.71
CA CYS A 23 13.33 -11.66 -9.37
C CYS A 23 11.83 -11.41 -9.47
N GLY A 24 11.05 -12.48 -9.59
CA GLY A 24 9.60 -12.40 -9.61
C GLY A 24 9.17 -11.75 -8.31
N GLN A 25 8.81 -10.46 -8.36
CA GLN A 25 8.17 -9.80 -7.24
C GLN A 25 6.93 -10.63 -6.91
N ASN A 26 6.88 -11.18 -5.69
CA ASN A 26 5.68 -11.83 -5.17
C ASN A 26 4.53 -10.82 -5.18
N LYS A 27 3.80 -10.79 -6.30
CA LYS A 27 2.66 -9.89 -6.46
C LYS A 27 1.58 -10.37 -5.50
N TYR A 28 1.22 -9.54 -4.52
CA TYR A 28 0.09 -9.86 -3.66
C TYR A 28 -1.19 -10.05 -4.49
N LYS A 29 -2.10 -10.90 -4.00
CA LYS A 29 -3.43 -11.04 -4.57
C LYS A 29 -4.42 -10.35 -3.62
N ALA A 30 -4.96 -9.22 -4.04
CA ALA A 30 -6.04 -8.59 -3.29
C ALA A 30 -7.33 -9.40 -3.43
N VAL A 31 -8.04 -9.54 -2.33
CA VAL A 31 -9.42 -10.06 -2.31
C VAL A 31 -10.35 -8.90 -2.65
N ASP A 32 -11.19 -9.07 -3.65
CA ASP A 32 -12.18 -8.07 -4.05
C ASP A 32 -13.30 -7.98 -2.99
N LYS A 33 -13.44 -6.81 -2.39
CA LYS A 33 -14.51 -6.40 -1.47
C LYS A 33 -15.03 -5.02 -1.88
N THR A 34 -15.10 -4.74 -3.20
CA THR A 34 -15.49 -3.43 -3.75
C THR A 34 -16.81 -2.94 -3.19
N VAL A 35 -16.81 -1.68 -2.77
CA VAL A 35 -17.97 -0.99 -2.20
C VAL A 35 -18.38 0.21 -3.06
N SER A 36 -19.64 0.66 -2.93
CA SER A 36 -20.19 1.83 -3.65
C SER A 36 -20.45 3.05 -2.76
N PHE A 37 -20.03 2.99 -1.50
CA PHE A 37 -20.20 4.06 -0.51
C PHE A 37 -18.84 4.60 -0.05
N GLY A 38 -18.84 5.79 0.56
CA GLY A 38 -17.61 6.39 1.10
C GLY A 38 -16.55 6.68 0.03
N MET A 39 -16.98 6.86 -1.22
CA MET A 39 -16.11 7.06 -2.36
C MET A 39 -16.73 7.97 -3.41
N ARG A 40 -15.95 8.39 -4.37
CA ARG A 40 -16.41 9.14 -5.56
C ARG A 40 -15.60 8.73 -6.77
N THR A 41 -16.28 8.34 -7.85
CA THR A 41 -15.69 8.11 -9.16
C THR A 41 -15.24 9.42 -9.78
N VAL A 42 -14.04 9.42 -10.36
CA VAL A 42 -13.45 10.56 -11.06
C VAL A 42 -12.78 10.12 -12.36
N GLN A 43 -12.68 11.01 -13.35
CA GLN A 43 -12.02 10.69 -14.61
C GLN A 43 -10.50 10.57 -14.46
N ASN A 44 -9.89 11.49 -13.71
CA ASN A 44 -8.45 11.52 -13.48
C ASN A 44 -8.13 12.03 -12.07
N ARG A 45 -7.07 11.48 -11.47
CA ARG A 45 -6.50 11.98 -10.20
C ARG A 45 -4.99 11.81 -10.20
N ASN A 46 -4.30 12.74 -9.56
CA ASN A 46 -2.86 12.66 -9.36
C ASN A 46 -2.55 12.07 -7.98
N ILE A 47 -2.22 10.78 -7.96
CA ILE A 47 -1.88 10.04 -6.74
C ILE A 47 -0.40 10.28 -6.42
N ASN A 48 -0.12 10.90 -5.28
CA ASN A 48 1.24 11.18 -4.83
C ASN A 48 1.47 10.94 -3.34
N SER A 49 0.49 10.39 -2.65
CA SER A 49 0.55 10.11 -1.21
C SER A 49 -0.09 8.77 -0.87
N ILE A 50 0.43 8.11 0.16
CA ILE A 50 -0.17 6.94 0.80
C ILE A 50 -0.38 7.30 2.26
N ILE A 51 -1.60 7.05 2.76
CA ILE A 51 -1.95 7.30 4.16
C ILE A 51 -2.29 5.99 4.83
N ILE A 52 -1.58 5.71 5.92
CA ILE A 52 -1.77 4.50 6.72
C ILE A 52 -2.66 4.81 7.91
N HIS A 53 -3.65 3.96 8.10
CA HIS A 53 -4.66 4.05 9.14
C HIS A 53 -4.71 2.79 9.99
N SER A 54 -5.47 2.85 11.06
CA SER A 54 -5.94 1.68 11.80
C SER A 54 -7.43 1.76 12.02
N VAL A 55 -8.09 0.61 11.90
CA VAL A 55 -9.52 0.47 12.10
C VAL A 55 -9.83 -0.82 12.84
N PHE A 56 -10.93 -0.86 13.57
CA PHE A 56 -11.54 -2.08 14.10
C PHE A 56 -13.06 -1.93 14.15
N ASN A 57 -13.76 -3.05 14.18
CA ASN A 57 -15.21 -3.03 14.39
C ASN A 57 -15.52 -2.64 15.84
N ALA A 58 -16.14 -1.46 16.03
CA ALA A 58 -16.55 -0.94 17.32
C ALA A 58 -18.05 -1.21 17.64
N SER A 59 -18.79 -1.85 16.72
CA SER A 59 -20.25 -2.00 16.81
C SER A 59 -20.69 -3.31 17.47
N GLY A 60 -19.76 -4.06 18.07
CA GLY A 60 -20.00 -5.38 18.70
C GLY A 60 -19.64 -6.55 17.78
N GLY A 61 -19.46 -7.72 18.36
CA GLY A 61 -18.94 -8.91 17.67
C GLY A 61 -17.41 -8.93 17.57
N ASP A 62 -16.87 -9.64 16.58
CA ASP A 62 -15.43 -9.72 16.39
C ASP A 62 -14.86 -8.37 15.92
N LYS A 63 -13.94 -7.83 16.71
CA LYS A 63 -13.26 -6.55 16.42
C LYS A 63 -12.45 -6.58 15.12
N TYR A 64 -12.00 -7.76 14.70
CA TYR A 64 -11.10 -7.96 13.56
C TYR A 64 -11.81 -8.46 12.31
N ASP A 65 -13.12 -8.64 12.36
CA ASP A 65 -13.91 -9.11 11.23
C ASP A 65 -14.00 -8.05 10.14
N ILE A 66 -13.55 -8.39 8.92
CA ILE A 66 -13.53 -7.48 7.77
C ILE A 66 -14.94 -7.06 7.33
N ASP A 67 -15.93 -7.95 7.38
CA ASP A 67 -17.28 -7.63 6.92
C ASP A 67 -17.99 -6.70 7.90
N LEU A 68 -17.70 -6.83 9.21
CA LEU A 68 -18.18 -5.90 10.24
C LEU A 68 -17.48 -4.53 10.12
N VAL A 69 -16.20 -4.49 9.79
CA VAL A 69 -15.46 -3.23 9.49
C VAL A 69 -16.08 -2.54 8.28
N ILE A 70 -16.35 -3.28 7.19
CA ILE A 70 -16.99 -2.72 5.98
C ILE A 70 -18.40 -2.19 6.30
N LYS A 71 -19.19 -2.92 7.09
CA LYS A 71 -20.50 -2.47 7.55
C LYS A 71 -20.40 -1.17 8.36
N GLN A 72 -19.41 -1.04 9.23
CA GLN A 72 -19.12 0.19 9.97
C GLN A 72 -18.77 1.34 9.04
N PHE A 73 -17.93 1.13 8.02
CA PHE A 73 -17.62 2.13 7.01
C PHE A 73 -18.87 2.63 6.28
N SER A 74 -19.76 1.70 5.90
CA SER A 74 -21.06 2.06 5.28
C SER A 74 -21.90 2.96 6.17
N HIS A 75 -21.97 2.65 7.46
CA HIS A 75 -22.73 3.45 8.43
C HIS A 75 -22.22 4.90 8.54
N TYR A 76 -20.89 5.09 8.48
CA TYR A 76 -20.28 6.41 8.57
C TYR A 76 -20.03 7.07 7.20
N HIS A 77 -20.47 6.46 6.09
CA HIS A 77 -20.25 6.94 4.73
C HIS A 77 -18.77 7.24 4.42
N VAL A 78 -17.86 6.41 4.95
CA VAL A 78 -16.42 6.45 4.72
C VAL A 78 -15.97 5.15 4.06
N SER A 79 -14.75 5.12 3.55
CA SER A 79 -14.12 3.93 3.01
C SER A 79 -12.59 4.09 2.99
N SER A 80 -11.86 3.08 2.57
CA SER A 80 -10.46 3.16 2.19
C SER A 80 -10.21 2.40 0.88
N HIS A 81 -9.04 2.57 0.26
CA HIS A 81 -8.74 1.79 -0.95
C HIS A 81 -8.44 0.35 -0.60
N TYR A 82 -7.73 0.14 0.51
CA TYR A 82 -7.35 -1.17 0.99
C TYR A 82 -7.57 -1.32 2.48
N VAL A 83 -7.87 -2.54 2.88
CA VAL A 83 -7.86 -2.98 4.28
C VAL A 83 -6.97 -4.21 4.40
N ILE A 84 -6.14 -4.29 5.41
CA ILE A 84 -5.27 -5.43 5.68
C ILE A 84 -5.71 -6.11 6.97
N GLY A 85 -6.20 -7.34 6.83
CA GLY A 85 -6.62 -8.20 7.94
C GLY A 85 -5.46 -8.72 8.77
N ARG A 86 -5.74 -9.23 9.98
CA ARG A 86 -4.74 -9.72 10.96
C ARG A 86 -3.79 -10.80 10.40
N LYS A 87 -4.24 -11.57 9.41
CA LYS A 87 -3.46 -12.63 8.77
C LYS A 87 -2.62 -12.14 7.58
N GLY A 88 -2.69 -10.83 7.26
CA GLY A 88 -2.03 -10.24 6.11
C GLY A 88 -2.84 -10.28 4.82
N ASP A 89 -4.10 -10.72 4.87
CA ASP A 89 -5.00 -10.68 3.73
C ASP A 89 -5.25 -9.22 3.32
N ILE A 90 -5.05 -8.91 2.05
CA ILE A 90 -5.27 -7.57 1.50
C ILE A 90 -6.63 -7.55 0.81
N TYR A 91 -7.53 -6.71 1.29
CA TYR A 91 -8.84 -6.49 0.72
C TYR A 91 -8.87 -5.16 -0.03
N GLN A 92 -9.33 -5.17 -1.28
CA GLN A 92 -9.53 -3.94 -2.05
C GLN A 92 -11.01 -3.53 -1.99
N LEU A 93 -11.26 -2.32 -1.47
CA LEU A 93 -12.61 -1.78 -1.30
C LEU A 93 -12.94 -0.72 -2.36
N VAL A 94 -11.96 0.10 -2.75
CA VAL A 94 -12.13 1.15 -3.74
C VAL A 94 -11.01 1.06 -4.76
N SER A 95 -11.35 1.25 -6.03
CA SER A 95 -10.35 1.33 -7.10
C SER A 95 -9.39 2.49 -6.84
N GLU A 96 -8.10 2.29 -7.07
CA GLU A 96 -7.11 3.38 -6.95
C GLU A 96 -7.38 4.55 -7.90
N LYS A 97 -8.16 4.34 -8.97
CA LYS A 97 -8.57 5.41 -9.90
C LYS A 97 -9.62 6.33 -9.28
N ASP A 98 -10.35 5.87 -8.28
CA ASP A 98 -11.41 6.59 -7.60
C ASP A 98 -10.94 7.23 -6.30
N ILE A 99 -11.69 8.19 -5.78
CA ILE A 99 -11.41 8.83 -4.50
C ILE A 99 -12.14 8.07 -3.40
N SER A 100 -11.41 7.57 -2.42
CA SER A 100 -11.95 7.01 -1.19
C SER A 100 -11.95 8.05 -0.06
N TYR A 101 -12.98 8.04 0.80
CA TYR A 101 -13.12 9.00 1.91
C TYR A 101 -12.51 8.43 3.19
N HIS A 102 -11.17 8.50 3.32
CA HIS A 102 -10.41 7.95 4.46
C HIS A 102 -9.76 9.01 5.35
N ALA A 103 -9.39 10.19 4.79
CA ALA A 103 -8.54 11.16 5.49
C ALA A 103 -9.33 12.25 6.24
N GLY A 104 -10.60 12.49 5.85
CA GLY A 104 -11.42 13.57 6.42
C GLY A 104 -10.77 14.94 6.26
N LYS A 105 -11.01 15.84 7.22
CA LYS A 105 -10.34 17.17 7.25
C LYS A 105 -8.86 16.97 7.58
N SER A 106 -7.97 17.21 6.62
CA SER A 106 -6.56 16.90 6.71
C SER A 106 -5.73 17.73 5.75
N SER A 107 -4.42 17.81 5.99
CA SER A 107 -3.45 18.49 5.12
C SER A 107 -2.15 17.70 5.00
N LEU A 108 -1.53 17.78 3.83
CA LEU A 108 -0.18 17.24 3.59
C LEU A 108 0.88 18.16 4.18
N PRO A 109 2.14 17.70 4.35
CA PRO A 109 3.24 18.53 4.86
C PRO A 109 3.52 19.79 4.04
N ASP A 110 3.14 19.81 2.75
CA ASP A 110 3.27 20.98 1.87
C ASP A 110 2.05 21.93 1.94
N GLY A 111 1.14 21.76 2.91
CA GLY A 111 0.00 22.60 3.17
C GLY A 111 -1.24 22.32 2.33
N ARG A 112 -1.17 21.42 1.34
CA ARG A 112 -2.34 21.04 0.51
C ARG A 112 -3.37 20.34 1.35
N THR A 113 -4.63 20.76 1.23
CA THR A 113 -5.80 20.13 1.84
C THR A 113 -6.49 19.15 0.89
N GLY A 114 -7.57 18.48 1.35
CA GLY A 114 -8.31 17.55 0.49
C GLY A 114 -7.51 16.29 0.17
N VAL A 115 -6.80 15.73 1.14
CA VAL A 115 -5.85 14.61 1.00
C VAL A 115 -6.49 13.39 0.31
N ASN A 116 -7.78 13.11 0.47
CA ASN A 116 -8.48 12.04 -0.23
C ASN A 116 -8.26 12.07 -1.76
N SER A 117 -8.21 13.28 -2.34
CA SER A 117 -8.12 13.43 -3.81
C SER A 117 -6.77 13.03 -4.40
N CYS A 118 -5.71 12.99 -3.60
CA CYS A 118 -4.35 12.74 -4.07
C CYS A 118 -3.65 11.57 -3.33
N SER A 119 -4.38 10.80 -2.54
CA SER A 119 -3.81 9.72 -1.75
C SER A 119 -4.51 8.37 -1.93
N ILE A 120 -3.78 7.32 -1.63
CA ILE A 120 -4.32 5.97 -1.40
C ILE A 120 -4.36 5.75 0.11
N GLY A 121 -5.55 5.44 0.66
CA GLY A 121 -5.74 5.07 2.07
C GLY A 121 -5.61 3.56 2.24
N ILE A 122 -4.87 3.14 3.25
CA ILE A 122 -4.68 1.73 3.62
C ILE A 122 -4.96 1.60 5.12
N GLU A 123 -5.91 0.74 5.47
CA GLU A 123 -6.31 0.46 6.85
C GLU A 123 -5.67 -0.83 7.35
N LEU A 124 -5.08 -0.82 8.53
CA LEU A 124 -4.72 -2.03 9.27
C LEU A 124 -5.82 -2.36 10.26
N ILE A 125 -6.36 -3.58 10.24
CA ILE A 125 -7.31 -3.99 11.27
C ILE A 125 -6.55 -4.20 12.58
N THR A 126 -6.59 -3.18 13.46
CA THR A 126 -5.89 -3.12 14.74
C THR A 126 -6.70 -2.26 15.69
N THR A 127 -6.89 -2.67 16.94
CA THR A 127 -7.60 -1.86 17.94
C THR A 127 -6.73 -0.75 18.49
N ASN A 128 -7.34 0.20 19.18
CA ASN A 128 -6.65 1.25 19.92
C ASN A 128 -6.25 0.85 21.33
N ASP A 129 -6.38 -0.44 21.67
CA ASP A 129 -5.91 -0.99 22.92
C ASP A 129 -4.37 -0.93 22.94
N SER A 130 -3.79 -0.50 24.05
CA SER A 130 -2.34 -0.33 24.21
C SER A 130 -1.52 -1.63 24.04
N ILE A 131 -2.15 -2.77 24.18
CA ILE A 131 -1.52 -4.09 23.99
C ILE A 131 -1.69 -4.66 22.58
N ASP A 132 -2.58 -4.10 21.77
CA ASP A 132 -2.78 -4.55 20.39
C ASP A 132 -1.93 -3.74 19.42
N SER A 133 -1.17 -4.44 18.59
CA SER A 133 -0.32 -3.85 17.56
C SER A 133 -0.53 -4.55 16.21
N PRO A 134 -0.16 -3.93 15.11
CA PRO A 134 -0.14 -4.62 13.82
C PRO A 134 0.70 -5.89 13.91
N THR A 135 0.17 -7.00 13.39
CA THR A 135 0.91 -8.27 13.33
C THR A 135 2.04 -8.17 12.31
N GLU A 136 3.07 -9.02 12.45
CA GLU A 136 4.15 -9.11 11.46
C GLU A 136 3.61 -9.42 10.06
N LYS A 137 2.57 -10.25 9.94
CA LYS A 137 1.91 -10.54 8.66
C LYS A 137 1.25 -9.30 8.05
N GLN A 138 0.64 -8.45 8.86
CA GLN A 138 0.09 -7.17 8.39
C GLN A 138 1.22 -6.24 7.91
N ILE A 139 2.32 -6.14 8.65
CA ILE A 139 3.47 -5.29 8.26
C ILE A 139 4.11 -5.78 6.97
N GLN A 140 4.27 -7.08 6.78
CA GLN A 140 4.77 -7.67 5.53
C GLN A 140 3.83 -7.37 4.35
N ALA A 141 2.53 -7.57 4.52
CA ALA A 141 1.52 -7.27 3.51
C ALA A 141 1.49 -5.77 3.17
N LEU A 142 1.54 -4.89 4.18
CA LEU A 142 1.61 -3.45 4.01
C LEU A 142 2.87 -3.03 3.23
N THR A 143 4.03 -3.59 3.59
CA THR A 143 5.30 -3.31 2.91
C THR A 143 5.23 -3.68 1.43
N MET A 144 4.72 -4.89 1.11
CA MET A 144 4.54 -5.34 -0.28
C MET A 144 3.58 -4.43 -1.05
N LEU A 145 2.42 -4.09 -0.45
CA LEU A 145 1.42 -3.23 -1.06
C LEU A 145 1.97 -1.82 -1.33
N VAL A 146 2.64 -1.21 -0.36
CA VAL A 146 3.22 0.13 -0.51
C VAL A 146 4.32 0.15 -1.57
N LYS A 147 5.19 -0.87 -1.63
CA LYS A 147 6.21 -0.99 -2.68
C LYS A 147 5.58 -1.14 -4.07
N ASP A 148 4.53 -1.94 -4.21
CA ASP A 148 3.81 -2.09 -5.48
C ASP A 148 3.15 -0.76 -5.91
N ILE A 149 2.49 -0.05 -5.00
CA ILE A 149 1.92 1.28 -5.28
C ILE A 149 3.02 2.27 -5.71
N LYS A 150 4.15 2.31 -4.99
CA LYS A 150 5.31 3.17 -5.34
C LYS A 150 5.91 2.84 -6.70
N SER A 151 5.81 1.61 -7.17
CA SER A 151 6.29 1.22 -8.51
C SER A 151 5.40 1.76 -9.63
N ARG A 152 4.12 2.06 -9.34
CA ARG A 152 3.12 2.51 -10.32
C ARG A 152 2.83 4.01 -10.27
N TYR A 153 3.09 4.66 -9.13
CA TYR A 153 2.81 6.07 -8.90
C TYR A 153 4.02 6.81 -8.33
N LYS A 154 4.19 8.09 -8.69
CA LYS A 154 5.22 8.96 -8.11
C LYS A 154 4.82 9.38 -6.69
N ILE A 155 4.90 8.45 -5.74
CA ILE A 155 4.57 8.71 -4.34
C ILE A 155 5.63 9.59 -3.70
N LYS A 156 5.22 10.79 -3.27
CA LYS A 156 6.04 11.75 -2.55
C LYS A 156 5.99 11.51 -1.03
N TYR A 157 4.83 11.09 -0.53
CA TYR A 157 4.60 10.93 0.89
C TYR A 157 4.02 9.56 1.23
N VAL A 158 4.58 8.91 2.24
CA VAL A 158 3.97 7.80 2.99
C VAL A 158 3.82 8.31 4.42
N LEU A 159 2.58 8.50 4.88
CA LEU A 159 2.25 9.21 6.12
C LEU A 159 1.25 8.42 6.95
N ARG A 160 1.26 8.70 8.25
CA ARG A 160 0.22 8.25 9.19
C ARG A 160 -1.00 9.18 9.10
N HIS A 161 -2.16 8.70 9.48
CA HIS A 161 -3.34 9.56 9.63
C HIS A 161 -3.08 10.69 10.65
N SER A 162 -2.39 10.38 11.74
CA SER A 162 -1.98 11.37 12.75
C SER A 162 -1.08 12.47 12.20
N ASP A 163 -0.27 12.20 11.16
CA ASP A 163 0.61 13.21 10.56
C ASP A 163 -0.18 14.24 9.74
N ILE A 164 -1.27 13.82 9.09
CA ILE A 164 -2.09 14.69 8.23
C ILE A 164 -3.27 15.32 8.98
N ALA A 165 -3.56 14.88 10.17
CA ALA A 165 -4.67 15.37 11.01
C ALA A 165 -4.27 15.45 12.49
N PRO A 166 -3.18 16.18 12.83
CA PRO A 166 -2.67 16.25 14.19
C PRO A 166 -3.73 16.82 15.16
N GLY A 167 -3.76 16.29 16.39
CA GLY A 167 -4.74 16.65 17.40
C GLY A 167 -6.14 16.06 17.19
N ARG A 168 -6.46 15.57 16.00
CA ARG A 168 -7.74 14.95 15.66
C ARG A 168 -7.64 13.42 15.51
N LYS A 169 -6.51 12.93 15.06
CA LYS A 169 -6.25 11.50 14.78
C LYS A 169 -4.96 11.05 15.43
N THR A 170 -4.95 9.79 15.87
CA THR A 170 -3.82 9.16 16.56
C THR A 170 -3.33 7.90 15.86
N ASP A 171 -4.10 7.39 14.90
CA ASP A 171 -3.79 6.17 14.14
C ASP A 171 -2.69 6.38 13.08
N PRO A 172 -1.98 5.33 12.67
CA PRO A 172 -2.11 3.92 13.05
C PRO A 172 -1.59 3.66 14.47
N TRP A 173 -2.38 2.87 15.24
CA TRP A 173 -2.08 2.62 16.65
C TRP A 173 -0.97 1.58 16.82
N ASN A 174 -0.10 1.81 17.83
CA ASN A 174 0.94 0.90 18.30
C ASN A 174 1.85 0.33 17.20
N MET A 175 1.97 1.02 16.07
CA MET A 175 2.82 0.64 14.95
C MET A 175 4.24 1.19 15.15
N ASN A 176 5.26 0.33 15.04
CA ASN A 176 6.63 0.79 14.95
C ASN A 176 6.87 1.42 13.56
N TRP A 177 6.61 2.73 13.48
CA TRP A 177 6.63 3.48 12.22
C TRP A 177 8.02 3.55 11.59
N GLU A 178 9.07 3.76 12.40
CA GLU A 178 10.45 3.84 11.92
C GLU A 178 10.92 2.51 11.33
N ALA A 179 10.63 1.40 12.02
CA ALA A 179 10.94 0.07 11.51
C ALA A 179 10.19 -0.24 10.20
N PHE A 180 8.94 0.21 10.07
CA PHE A 180 8.20 0.06 8.82
C PHE A 180 8.83 0.89 7.68
N LEU A 181 9.17 2.16 7.90
CA LEU A 181 9.81 2.99 6.87
C LEU A 181 11.13 2.37 6.40
N LYS A 182 11.94 1.83 7.31
CA LYS A 182 13.18 1.14 6.97
C LYS A 182 12.95 -0.03 6.01
N ARG A 183 11.89 -0.82 6.21
CA ARG A 183 11.52 -1.93 5.29
C ARG A 183 11.12 -1.47 3.88
N LEU A 184 10.72 -0.21 3.73
CA LEU A 184 10.41 0.34 2.40
C LEU A 184 11.67 0.72 1.61
N GLU A 185 12.81 0.86 2.28
CA GLU A 185 14.11 1.21 1.67
C GLU A 185 14.92 -0.03 1.27
N GLU A 186 14.64 -1.18 1.87
CA GLU A 186 15.22 -2.49 1.54
C GLU A 186 14.66 -3.05 0.21
#